data_9e80186abc951467c035a4b00928bcd1
#
_entry.id   9e80186abc951467c035a4b00928bcd1
#
_cell.length_a   1.000
_cell.length_b   1.000
_cell.length_c   1.000
_cell.angle_alpha   90.00
_cell.angle_beta   90.00
_cell.angle_gamma   90.00
#
_symmetry.space_group_name_H-M   'P 1'
#
loop_
_entity.id
_entity.type
_entity.pdbx_description
1 polymer ?
#
loop_
_entity_poly.entity_id
_entity_poly.type
_entity_poly.pdbx_seq_one_letter_code
_entity_poly.pdbx_strand_id
1 'polypeptide(L)'
;MKYNIFKLFISIITLLFAVSCNMGPKPENIAEDFLKAYFAADYENAAKYCTPALEQDLLDALEEMNALNEEIRENIKRHTQYYAPQIKSAEAAGDDSVTVHYNIVNAAADTLATSNLVKESKLDIVKTEEGWKVSALK
;
A
#
# COMPACT_ATOMS: atom_id res chain seq x y z
N MET A 1 29.67 18.46 -43.89
CA MET A 1 29.48 17.12 -43.30
C MET A 1 29.64 17.06 -41.80
N LYS A 2 30.38 17.92 -41.15
CA LYS A 2 30.53 17.89 -39.67
C LYS A 2 29.29 18.34 -38.88
N TYR A 3 28.41 19.16 -39.47
CA TYR A 3 27.22 19.68 -38.82
C TYR A 3 26.04 18.69 -38.72
N ASN A 4 26.00 17.70 -39.60
CA ASN A 4 24.89 16.73 -39.61
C ASN A 4 25.06 15.64 -38.54
N ILE A 5 26.31 15.29 -38.22
CA ILE A 5 26.60 14.27 -37.18
C ILE A 5 26.28 14.83 -35.79
N PHE A 6 26.55 16.12 -35.55
CA PHE A 6 26.29 16.77 -34.29
C PHE A 6 24.77 16.94 -34.03
N LYS A 7 23.99 17.25 -35.09
CA LYS A 7 22.52 17.28 -34.99
C LYS A 7 21.91 15.91 -34.76
N LEU A 8 22.50 14.87 -35.35
CA LEU A 8 22.06 13.48 -35.14
C LEU A 8 22.37 13.00 -33.72
N PHE A 9 23.52 13.41 -33.16
CA PHE A 9 23.88 13.09 -31.78
C PHE A 9 22.97 13.78 -30.75
N ILE A 10 22.60 15.04 -30.98
CA ILE A 10 21.67 15.77 -30.12
C ILE A 10 20.26 15.18 -30.17
N SER A 11 19.82 14.71 -31.35
CA SER A 11 18.51 14.07 -31.54
C SER A 11 18.42 12.72 -30.85
N ILE A 12 19.52 11.95 -30.79
CA ILE A 12 19.56 10.65 -30.09
C ILE A 12 19.57 10.84 -28.54
N ILE A 13 20.26 11.87 -28.05
CA ILE A 13 20.31 12.18 -26.63
C ILE A 13 18.94 12.65 -26.11
N THR A 14 18.17 13.41 -26.90
CA THR A 14 16.81 13.83 -26.53
C THR A 14 15.81 12.66 -26.48
N LEU A 15 16.02 11.61 -27.29
CA LEU A 15 15.16 10.43 -27.27
C LEU A 15 15.41 9.52 -26.04
N LEU A 16 16.61 9.55 -25.46
CA LEU A 16 16.97 8.75 -24.27
C LEU A 16 16.38 9.29 -22.96
N PHE A 17 15.99 10.57 -22.93
CA PHE A 17 15.35 11.15 -21.73
C PHE A 17 13.84 10.90 -21.63
N ALA A 18 13.20 10.43 -22.71
CA ALA A 18 11.75 10.17 -22.71
C ALA A 18 11.34 8.82 -22.10
N VAL A 19 12.29 7.94 -21.77
CA VAL A 19 12.01 6.60 -21.21
C VAL A 19 12.14 6.56 -19.67
N SER A 20 12.57 7.67 -19.05
CA SER A 20 12.87 7.72 -17.60
C SER A 20 11.69 8.11 -16.70
N CYS A 21 10.48 8.29 -17.21
CA CYS A 21 9.37 8.87 -16.44
C CYS A 21 8.35 7.85 -15.89
N ASN A 22 8.68 6.56 -15.78
CA ASN A 22 7.70 5.57 -15.27
C ASN A 22 8.24 4.63 -14.18
N MET A 23 9.21 5.09 -13.40
CA MET A 23 9.75 4.33 -12.26
C MET A 23 9.24 4.85 -10.90
N GLY A 24 7.95 5.12 -10.80
CA GLY A 24 7.30 5.27 -9.49
C GLY A 24 7.14 3.91 -8.80
N PRO A 25 6.92 3.88 -7.49
CA PRO A 25 6.65 2.64 -6.76
C PRO A 25 5.46 1.92 -7.39
N LYS A 26 5.57 0.59 -7.51
CA LYS A 26 4.49 -0.24 -8.04
C LYS A 26 3.30 -0.29 -7.08
N PRO A 27 2.07 -0.54 -7.56
CA PRO A 27 0.90 -0.68 -6.69
C PRO A 27 1.10 -1.69 -5.58
N GLU A 28 1.77 -2.82 -5.85
CA GLU A 28 2.04 -3.86 -4.87
C GLU A 28 2.94 -3.37 -3.73
N ASN A 29 3.93 -2.52 -4.04
CA ASN A 29 4.81 -1.93 -3.01
C ASN A 29 4.04 -0.95 -2.13
N ILE A 30 3.15 -0.16 -2.72
CA ILE A 30 2.25 0.75 -1.97
C ILE A 30 1.34 -0.06 -1.05
N ALA A 31 0.77 -1.17 -1.53
CA ALA A 31 -0.04 -2.08 -0.72
C ALA A 31 0.77 -2.64 0.46
N GLU A 32 1.98 -3.11 0.21
CA GLU A 32 2.84 -3.70 1.23
C GLU A 32 3.20 -2.68 2.32
N ASP A 33 3.64 -1.48 1.93
CA ASP A 33 4.02 -0.43 2.87
C ASP A 33 2.81 0.07 3.68
N PHE A 34 1.66 0.24 3.02
CA PHE A 34 0.41 0.58 3.67
C PHE A 34 0.00 -0.49 4.70
N LEU A 35 -0.05 -1.76 4.30
CA LEU A 35 -0.47 -2.86 5.16
C LEU A 35 0.47 -3.03 6.36
N LYS A 36 1.79 -2.88 6.17
CA LYS A 36 2.75 -2.90 7.28
C LYS A 36 2.45 -1.82 8.31
N ALA A 37 2.23 -0.59 7.87
CA ALA A 37 1.91 0.52 8.77
C ALA A 37 0.53 0.30 9.44
N TYR A 38 -0.47 -0.10 8.68
CA TYR A 38 -1.83 -0.32 9.17
C TYR A 38 -1.89 -1.40 10.26
N PHE A 39 -1.24 -2.56 10.04
CA PHE A 39 -1.21 -3.66 11.02
C PHE A 39 -0.27 -3.39 12.21
N ALA A 40 0.65 -2.45 12.07
CA ALA A 40 1.44 -1.92 13.19
C ALA A 40 0.69 -0.87 14.02
N ALA A 41 -0.57 -0.56 13.68
CA ALA A 41 -1.37 0.53 14.25
C ALA A 41 -0.71 1.93 14.10
N ASP A 42 0.16 2.08 13.13
CA ASP A 42 0.77 3.35 12.73
C ASP A 42 -0.09 4.01 11.65
N TYR A 43 -1.29 4.45 12.06
CA TYR A 43 -2.28 5.00 11.13
C TYR A 43 -1.84 6.32 10.51
N GLU A 44 -1.03 7.12 11.18
CA GLU A 44 -0.45 8.34 10.62
C GLU A 44 0.47 8.02 9.43
N ASN A 45 1.26 6.98 9.53
CA ASN A 45 2.12 6.56 8.44
C ASN A 45 1.34 5.84 7.34
N ALA A 46 0.35 5.00 7.69
CA ALA A 46 -0.53 4.37 6.73
C ALA A 46 -1.31 5.39 5.89
N ALA A 47 -1.78 6.48 6.49
CA ALA A 47 -2.52 7.55 5.84
C ALA A 47 -1.76 8.19 4.66
N LYS A 48 -0.44 8.24 4.70
CA LYS A 48 0.40 8.79 3.62
C LYS A 48 0.26 8.03 2.29
N TYR A 49 -0.14 6.78 2.35
CA TYR A 49 -0.35 5.93 1.18
C TYR A 49 -1.78 5.98 0.64
N CYS A 50 -2.67 6.70 1.29
CA CYS A 50 -4.10 6.72 1.01
C CYS A 50 -4.52 7.87 0.11
N THR A 51 -5.68 7.70 -0.54
CA THR A 51 -6.43 8.83 -1.10
C THR A 51 -6.94 9.72 0.04
N PRO A 52 -7.24 11.01 -0.22
CA PRO A 52 -7.69 11.93 0.84
C PRO A 52 -8.92 11.45 1.62
N ALA A 53 -9.84 10.73 0.96
CA ALA A 53 -11.02 10.17 1.62
C ALA A 53 -10.65 9.08 2.63
N LEU A 54 -9.82 8.10 2.21
CA LEU A 54 -9.39 7.03 3.11
C LEU A 54 -8.43 7.52 4.19
N GLU A 55 -7.60 8.51 3.88
CA GLU A 55 -6.75 9.20 4.86
C GLU A 55 -7.59 9.78 6.01
N GLN A 56 -8.67 10.50 5.68
CA GLN A 56 -9.56 11.06 6.67
C GLN A 56 -10.20 9.97 7.54
N ASP A 57 -10.70 8.90 6.93
CA ASP A 57 -11.30 7.77 7.65
C ASP A 57 -10.31 7.12 8.64
N LEU A 58 -9.03 7.00 8.26
CA LEU A 58 -7.99 6.46 9.14
C LEU A 58 -7.64 7.40 10.30
N LEU A 59 -7.58 8.70 10.04
CA LEU A 59 -7.31 9.70 11.08
C LEU A 59 -8.48 9.80 12.07
N ASP A 60 -9.72 9.72 11.59
CA ASP A 60 -10.91 9.67 12.43
C ASP A 60 -10.91 8.40 13.31
N ALA A 61 -10.56 7.24 12.74
CA ALA A 61 -10.41 5.99 13.50
C ALA A 61 -9.30 6.07 14.55
N LEU A 62 -8.20 6.76 14.26
CA LEU A 62 -7.14 7.03 15.23
C LEU A 62 -7.62 7.90 16.38
N GLU A 63 -8.40 8.95 16.08
CA GLU A 63 -8.99 9.81 17.11
C GLU A 63 -9.94 9.03 18.01
N GLU A 64 -10.83 8.21 17.42
CA GLU A 64 -11.72 7.31 18.18
C GLU A 64 -10.94 6.33 19.07
N MET A 65 -9.88 5.73 18.55
CA MET A 65 -9.01 4.82 19.32
C MET A 65 -8.36 5.55 20.50
N ASN A 66 -7.88 6.78 20.29
CA ASN A 66 -7.25 7.59 21.34
C ASN A 66 -8.25 8.04 22.41
N ALA A 67 -9.53 8.16 22.07
CA ALA A 67 -10.60 8.47 23.02
C ALA A 67 -11.00 7.30 23.93
N LEU A 68 -10.62 6.06 23.59
CA LEU A 68 -10.84 4.89 24.43
C LEU A 68 -9.98 4.96 25.69
N ASN A 69 -10.47 4.36 26.78
CA ASN A 69 -9.65 4.22 27.98
C ASN A 69 -8.45 3.27 27.73
N GLU A 70 -7.42 3.42 28.55
CA GLU A 70 -6.15 2.71 28.37
C GLU A 70 -6.32 1.18 28.44
N GLU A 71 -7.18 0.68 29.33
CA GLU A 71 -7.44 -0.75 29.48
C GLU A 71 -8.02 -1.37 28.20
N ILE A 72 -8.96 -0.68 27.55
CA ILE A 72 -9.57 -1.13 26.29
C ILE A 72 -8.52 -1.11 25.17
N ARG A 73 -7.73 -0.04 25.07
CA ARG A 73 -6.66 0.06 24.06
C ARG A 73 -5.63 -1.06 24.19
N GLU A 74 -5.16 -1.32 25.41
CA GLU A 74 -4.22 -2.41 25.68
C GLU A 74 -4.82 -3.79 25.41
N ASN A 75 -6.12 -3.97 25.66
CA ASN A 75 -6.81 -5.20 25.33
C ASN A 75 -6.89 -5.42 23.81
N ILE A 76 -7.27 -4.41 23.04
CA ILE A 76 -7.26 -4.45 21.56
C ILE A 76 -5.87 -4.81 21.06
N LYS A 77 -4.84 -4.12 21.53
CA LYS A 77 -3.44 -4.34 21.13
C LYS A 77 -2.98 -5.77 21.40
N ARG A 78 -3.30 -6.33 22.57
CA ARG A 78 -2.98 -7.73 22.90
C ARG A 78 -3.64 -8.73 21.97
N HIS A 79 -4.87 -8.46 21.51
CA HIS A 79 -5.57 -9.37 20.61
C HIS A 79 -5.12 -9.26 19.16
N THR A 80 -4.64 -8.09 18.73
CA THR A 80 -4.30 -7.83 17.34
C THR A 80 -2.79 -7.89 17.04
N GLN A 81 -1.93 -7.87 18.05
CA GLN A 81 -0.46 -7.81 17.89
C GLN A 81 0.16 -8.97 17.08
N TYR A 82 -0.55 -10.08 16.97
CA TYR A 82 -0.09 -11.25 16.23
C TYR A 82 -0.65 -11.32 14.80
N TYR A 83 -1.50 -10.38 14.41
CA TYR A 83 -2.05 -10.37 13.07
C TYR A 83 -1.06 -9.72 12.10
N ALA A 84 -0.82 -10.40 11.00
CA ALA A 84 0.07 -9.92 9.95
C ALA A 84 -0.57 -10.07 8.57
N PRO A 85 -0.36 -9.12 7.66
CA PRO A 85 -0.82 -9.23 6.30
C PRO A 85 0.15 -10.08 5.46
N GLN A 86 -0.41 -10.88 4.55
CA GLN A 86 0.33 -11.60 3.52
C GLN A 86 -0.31 -11.34 2.17
N ILE A 87 0.37 -10.62 1.28
CA ILE A 87 -0.11 -10.36 -0.07
C ILE A 87 -0.13 -11.68 -0.86
N LYS A 88 -1.26 -11.94 -1.54
CA LYS A 88 -1.51 -13.11 -2.36
C LYS A 88 -1.36 -12.82 -3.85
N SER A 89 -2.03 -11.78 -4.31
CA SER A 89 -2.05 -11.39 -5.71
C SER A 89 -2.43 -9.92 -5.86
N ALA A 90 -2.09 -9.35 -7.01
CA ALA A 90 -2.54 -8.05 -7.45
C ALA A 90 -3.13 -8.19 -8.85
N GLU A 91 -4.34 -7.70 -9.03
CA GLU A 91 -5.09 -7.82 -10.27
C GLU A 91 -5.48 -6.43 -10.78
N ALA A 92 -5.21 -6.17 -12.07
CA ALA A 92 -5.65 -4.95 -12.69
C ALA A 92 -7.20 -4.92 -12.72
N ALA A 93 -7.78 -3.89 -12.14
CA ALA A 93 -9.23 -3.66 -12.13
C ALA A 93 -9.65 -2.62 -13.20
N GLY A 94 -8.68 -2.01 -13.87
CA GLY A 94 -8.79 -1.02 -14.92
C GLY A 94 -7.41 -0.47 -15.26
N ASP A 95 -7.35 0.53 -16.13
CA ASP A 95 -6.06 1.13 -16.57
C ASP A 95 -5.34 1.85 -15.40
N ASP A 96 -6.11 2.43 -14.50
CA ASP A 96 -5.63 3.23 -13.38
C ASP A 96 -6.07 2.67 -12.01
N SER A 97 -6.38 1.39 -11.94
CA SER A 97 -6.80 0.73 -10.70
C SER A 97 -6.30 -0.71 -10.60
N VAL A 98 -5.96 -1.11 -9.39
CA VAL A 98 -5.48 -2.45 -9.04
C VAL A 98 -6.17 -2.91 -7.76
N THR A 99 -6.65 -4.14 -7.73
CA THR A 99 -7.12 -4.80 -6.50
C THR A 99 -6.03 -5.74 -6.00
N VAL A 100 -5.61 -5.56 -4.75
CA VAL A 100 -4.65 -6.43 -4.08
C VAL A 100 -5.38 -7.33 -3.11
N HIS A 101 -5.21 -8.64 -3.28
CA HIS A 101 -5.72 -9.67 -2.38
C HIS A 101 -4.67 -10.01 -1.35
N TYR A 102 -5.06 -10.08 -0.10
CA TYR A 102 -4.16 -10.44 0.99
C TYR A 102 -4.87 -11.26 2.06
N ASN A 103 -4.09 -12.09 2.73
CA ASN A 103 -4.53 -12.83 3.90
C ASN A 103 -4.14 -12.07 5.17
N ILE A 104 -5.00 -12.10 6.16
CA ILE A 104 -4.65 -11.78 7.54
C ILE A 104 -4.35 -13.11 8.22
N VAL A 105 -3.14 -13.24 8.74
CA VAL A 105 -2.69 -14.46 9.42
C VAL A 105 -2.35 -14.18 10.87
N ASN A 106 -2.48 -15.19 11.71
CA ASN A 106 -1.97 -15.14 13.08
C ASN A 106 -0.52 -15.65 13.10
N ALA A 107 0.44 -14.75 13.22
CA ALA A 107 1.86 -15.05 13.21
C ALA A 107 2.34 -15.83 14.46
N ALA A 108 1.54 -15.86 15.53
CA ALA A 108 1.84 -16.62 16.75
C ALA A 108 1.25 -18.04 16.73
N ALA A 109 0.42 -18.39 15.72
CA ALA A 109 -0.12 -19.73 15.59
C ALA A 109 0.98 -20.72 15.27
N ASP A 110 1.00 -21.85 15.99
CA ASP A 110 1.95 -22.94 15.73
C ASP A 110 1.75 -23.46 14.30
N THR A 111 2.81 -23.49 13.52
CA THR A 111 2.80 -23.92 12.11
C THR A 111 2.42 -25.39 11.92
N LEU A 112 2.35 -26.15 12.99
CA LEU A 112 1.91 -27.55 12.99
C LEU A 112 0.38 -27.71 13.08
N ALA A 113 -0.34 -26.64 13.42
CA ALA A 113 -1.80 -26.64 13.43
C ALA A 113 -2.33 -26.09 12.09
N THR A 114 -3.29 -26.76 11.53
CA THR A 114 -4.03 -26.41 10.31
C THR A 114 -4.33 -24.91 10.19
N SER A 115 -3.65 -24.24 9.23
CA SER A 115 -3.93 -22.87 8.78
C SER A 115 -3.92 -21.80 9.87
N ASN A 116 -2.91 -20.93 9.83
CA ASN A 116 -2.86 -19.69 10.59
C ASN A 116 -3.70 -18.54 9.95
N LEU A 117 -4.46 -18.86 8.90
CA LEU A 117 -5.34 -17.93 8.21
C LEU A 117 -6.48 -17.49 9.12
N VAL A 118 -6.59 -16.19 9.36
CA VAL A 118 -7.68 -15.55 10.11
C VAL A 118 -8.77 -15.09 9.16
N LYS A 119 -8.40 -14.40 8.08
CA LYS A 119 -9.33 -13.82 7.11
C LYS A 119 -8.64 -13.55 5.77
N GLU A 120 -9.40 -13.72 4.70
CA GLU A 120 -9.05 -13.17 3.40
C GLU A 120 -9.64 -11.77 3.25
N SER A 121 -8.86 -10.85 2.71
CA SER A 121 -9.25 -9.45 2.52
C SER A 121 -8.65 -8.90 1.24
N LYS A 122 -9.11 -7.74 0.84
CA LYS A 122 -8.60 -7.05 -0.33
C LYS A 122 -8.59 -5.55 -0.12
N LEU A 123 -7.74 -4.87 -0.87
CA LEU A 123 -7.71 -3.41 -0.94
C LEU A 123 -7.66 -2.96 -2.40
N ASP A 124 -8.21 -1.80 -2.65
CA ASP A 124 -8.16 -1.16 -3.96
C ASP A 124 -7.12 -0.05 -3.95
N ILE A 125 -6.34 0.00 -5.02
CA ILE A 125 -5.33 1.03 -5.28
C ILE A 125 -5.69 1.73 -6.57
N VAL A 126 -5.62 3.04 -6.57
CA VAL A 126 -5.89 3.88 -7.73
C VAL A 126 -4.68 4.76 -8.05
N LYS A 127 -4.50 5.04 -9.34
CA LYS A 127 -3.49 5.97 -9.80
C LYS A 127 -4.01 7.39 -9.69
N THR A 128 -3.24 8.24 -9.05
CA THR A 128 -3.49 9.67 -8.89
C THR A 128 -2.37 10.48 -9.53
N GLU A 129 -2.47 11.80 -9.54
CA GLU A 129 -1.40 12.69 -9.99
C GLU A 129 -0.12 12.54 -9.13
N GLU A 130 -0.27 12.16 -7.86
CA GLU A 130 0.84 11.92 -6.94
C GLU A 130 1.39 10.49 -6.97
N GLY A 131 0.84 9.62 -7.84
CA GLY A 131 1.18 8.22 -7.93
C GLY A 131 0.06 7.28 -7.45
N TRP A 132 0.42 6.05 -7.15
CA TRP A 132 -0.53 5.06 -6.66
C TRP A 132 -0.91 5.30 -5.20
N LYS A 133 -2.22 5.24 -4.90
CA LYS A 133 -2.77 5.46 -3.56
C LYS A 133 -3.83 4.39 -3.23
N VAL A 134 -3.86 3.95 -1.97
CA VAL A 134 -4.92 3.06 -1.47
C VAL A 134 -6.20 3.86 -1.36
N SER A 135 -7.28 3.34 -1.96
CA SER A 135 -8.58 4.03 -2.00
C SER A 135 -9.67 3.36 -1.18
N ALA A 136 -9.56 2.07 -0.91
CA ALA A 136 -10.53 1.32 -0.13
C ALA A 136 -9.94 0.06 0.49
N LEU A 137 -10.42 -0.29 1.68
CA LEU A 137 -10.27 -1.59 2.35
C LEU A 137 -11.59 -2.37 2.24
N LYS A 138 -11.52 -3.69 1.93
CA LYS A 138 -12.70 -4.55 1.71
C LYS A 138 -12.58 -5.90 2.42
#